data_cbdf4dff9806df2bd7e7b78df6cda6fa
#
_entry.id   cbdf4dff9806df2bd7e7b78df6cda6fa
#
_cell.length_a   1.000
_cell.length_b   1.000
_cell.length_c   1.000
_cell.angle_alpha   90.00
_cell.angle_beta   90.00
_cell.angle_gamma   90.00
#
_symmetry.space_group_name_H-M   'P 1'
#
loop_
_entity.id
_entity.type
_entity.pdbx_description
1 polymer ?
#
loop_
_entity_poly.entity_id
_entity_poly.type
_entity_poly.pdbx_seq_one_letter_code
_entity_poly.pdbx_strand_id
1 'polypeptide(L)'
;NVSSTTAYQPVPSLAVYAAAKAFVLSFSQSLWYEARQHGVTVFSFAPGPTHTEFFDVIGDNATAVGRMQSADQVAAAGLRALDRRFTPPSAVSGVGNAITAALARLVPRRVLMPALARSLRPVDTKR
;
A
#
# COMPACT_ATOMS: atom_id res chain seq x y z
N ASN A 1 3.61 1.37 -11.60
CA ASN A 1 2.46 0.62 -11.10
C ASN A 1 2.07 1.10 -9.69
N VAL A 2 0.76 1.24 -9.43
CA VAL A 2 0.25 1.71 -8.14
C VAL A 2 -0.27 0.53 -7.31
N SER A 3 0.44 0.20 -6.24
CA SER A 3 0.05 -0.77 -5.24
C SER A 3 -0.66 -0.07 -4.05
N SER A 4 -0.43 -0.50 -2.83
CA SER A 4 -0.94 0.09 -1.59
C SER A 4 -0.09 -0.38 -0.40
N THR A 5 -0.12 0.33 0.72
CA THR A 5 0.41 -0.18 1.99
C THR A 5 -0.24 -1.48 2.44
N THR A 6 -1.49 -1.75 2.04
CA THR A 6 -2.19 -3.02 2.27
C THR A 6 -1.54 -4.22 1.58
N ALA A 7 -0.68 -3.99 0.58
CA ALA A 7 0.08 -5.06 -0.09
C ALA A 7 1.10 -5.75 0.82
N TYR A 8 1.49 -5.10 1.91
CA TYR A 8 2.53 -5.59 2.82
C TYR A 8 1.98 -6.50 3.92
N GLN A 9 0.65 -6.59 4.05
CA GLN A 9 -0.01 -7.38 5.09
C GLN A 9 -1.42 -7.80 4.66
N PRO A 10 -1.94 -8.94 5.14
CA PRO A 10 -3.35 -9.24 5.02
C PRO A 10 -4.17 -8.23 5.81
N VAL A 11 -5.34 -7.85 5.26
CA VAL A 11 -6.24 -6.87 5.90
C VAL A 11 -7.63 -7.49 6.01
N PRO A 12 -8.14 -7.75 7.24
CA PRO A 12 -9.51 -8.20 7.45
C PRO A 12 -10.50 -7.26 6.79
N SER A 13 -11.57 -7.79 6.26
CA SER A 13 -12.62 -7.09 5.48
C SER A 13 -12.19 -6.54 4.12
N LEU A 14 -10.87 -6.51 3.81
CA LEU A 14 -10.32 -6.09 2.54
C LEU A 14 -9.45 -7.19 1.88
N ALA A 15 -9.78 -8.46 2.10
CA ALA A 15 -8.93 -9.59 1.68
C ALA A 15 -8.62 -9.58 0.18
N VAL A 16 -9.61 -9.40 -0.67
CA VAL A 16 -9.44 -9.37 -2.14
C VAL A 16 -8.61 -8.16 -2.56
N TYR A 17 -8.89 -6.99 -1.99
CA TYR A 17 -8.14 -5.77 -2.28
C TYR A 17 -6.67 -5.91 -1.87
N ALA A 18 -6.39 -6.37 -0.66
CA ALA A 18 -5.02 -6.58 -0.17
C ALA A 18 -4.27 -7.61 -1.02
N ALA A 19 -4.92 -8.71 -1.39
CA ALA A 19 -4.33 -9.72 -2.28
C ALA A 19 -4.03 -9.17 -3.67
N ALA A 20 -4.94 -8.41 -4.27
CA ALA A 20 -4.73 -7.76 -5.57
C ALA A 20 -3.55 -6.76 -5.52
N LYS A 21 -3.46 -5.96 -4.45
CA LYS A 21 -2.35 -5.01 -4.28
C LYS A 21 -1.02 -5.70 -3.97
N ALA A 22 -1.02 -6.84 -3.28
CA ALA A 22 0.16 -7.69 -3.08
C ALA A 22 0.64 -8.31 -4.41
N PHE A 23 -0.28 -8.75 -5.26
CA PHE A 23 0.05 -9.17 -6.62
C PHE A 23 0.75 -8.05 -7.40
N VAL A 24 0.17 -6.85 -7.46
CA VAL A 24 0.77 -5.70 -8.16
C VAL A 24 2.16 -5.38 -7.62
N LEU A 25 2.35 -5.44 -6.30
CA LEU A 25 3.66 -5.19 -5.67
C LEU A 25 4.69 -6.23 -6.13
N SER A 26 4.39 -7.52 -5.97
CA SER A 26 5.32 -8.61 -6.31
C SER A 26 5.63 -8.64 -7.81
N PHE A 27 4.61 -8.52 -8.65
CA PHE A 27 4.76 -8.45 -10.11
C PHE A 27 5.65 -7.30 -10.55
N SER A 28 5.41 -6.10 -10.01
CA SER A 28 6.23 -4.92 -10.35
C SER A 28 7.68 -5.04 -9.89
N GLN A 29 7.93 -5.66 -8.75
CA GLN A 29 9.29 -5.89 -8.25
C GLN A 29 10.06 -6.89 -9.13
N SER A 30 9.39 -7.91 -9.65
CA SER A 30 9.98 -8.84 -10.62
C SER A 30 10.30 -8.12 -11.92
N LEU A 31 9.34 -7.37 -12.47
CA LEU A 31 9.54 -6.57 -13.68
C LEU A 31 10.62 -5.49 -13.51
N TRP A 32 10.77 -4.90 -12.31
CA TRP A 32 11.85 -3.95 -12.04
C TRP A 32 13.22 -4.55 -12.36
N TYR A 33 13.44 -5.81 -12.02
CA TYR A 33 14.71 -6.48 -12.34
C TYR A 33 14.81 -6.85 -13.82
N GLU A 34 13.78 -7.46 -14.38
CA GLU A 34 13.77 -7.97 -15.76
C GLU A 34 13.86 -6.84 -16.79
N ALA A 35 13.06 -5.78 -16.61
CA ALA A 35 12.98 -4.67 -17.56
C ALA A 35 14.24 -3.80 -17.63
N ARG A 36 15.06 -3.78 -16.58
CA ARG A 36 16.32 -3.02 -16.56
C ARG A 36 17.27 -3.42 -17.69
N GLN A 37 17.29 -4.70 -18.08
CA GLN A 37 18.13 -5.19 -19.17
C GLN A 37 17.74 -4.59 -20.52
N HIS A 38 16.53 -4.07 -20.62
CA HIS A 38 15.97 -3.44 -21.82
C HIS A 38 15.88 -1.91 -21.72
N GLY A 39 16.52 -1.31 -20.70
CA GLY A 39 16.51 0.14 -20.49
C GLY A 39 15.16 0.68 -20.01
N VAL A 40 14.24 -0.18 -19.57
CA VAL A 40 12.92 0.21 -19.09
C VAL A 40 12.91 0.31 -17.57
N THR A 41 12.45 1.45 -17.04
CA THR A 41 12.27 1.66 -15.61
C THR A 41 10.87 1.23 -15.19
N VAL A 42 10.81 0.25 -14.29
CA VAL A 42 9.56 -0.19 -13.64
C VAL A 42 9.72 -0.04 -12.14
N PHE A 43 8.71 0.47 -11.45
CA PHE A 43 8.68 0.42 -10.00
C PHE A 43 7.24 0.35 -9.47
N SER A 44 7.08 -0.14 -8.25
CA SER A 44 5.80 -0.15 -7.55
C SER A 44 5.73 0.99 -6.56
N PHE A 45 4.70 1.81 -6.65
CA PHE A 45 4.41 2.84 -5.67
C PHE A 45 3.25 2.40 -4.78
N ALA A 46 3.45 2.46 -3.47
CA ALA A 46 2.47 2.04 -2.47
C ALA A 46 2.00 3.25 -1.64
N PRO A 47 0.92 3.92 -2.02
CA PRO A 47 0.28 4.92 -1.19
C PRO A 47 -0.20 4.32 0.14
N GLY A 48 -0.10 5.12 1.20
CA GLY A 48 -0.88 4.92 2.42
C GLY A 48 -2.30 5.47 2.27
N PRO A 49 -3.02 5.63 3.39
CA PRO A 49 -4.32 6.27 3.38
C PRO A 49 -4.22 7.68 2.79
N THR A 50 -5.09 7.98 1.81
CA THR A 50 -5.03 9.22 1.05
C THR A 50 -6.44 9.82 1.00
N HIS A 51 -6.56 11.12 1.25
CA HIS A 51 -7.83 11.83 1.08
C HIS A 51 -8.22 11.84 -0.40
N THR A 52 -9.12 10.94 -0.79
CA THR A 52 -9.66 10.77 -2.13
C THR A 52 -11.09 10.25 -2.03
N GLU A 53 -11.85 10.35 -3.09
CA GLU A 53 -13.20 9.79 -3.24
C GLU A 53 -13.28 8.27 -2.93
N PHE A 54 -12.13 7.58 -2.90
CA PHE A 54 -12.09 6.16 -2.55
C PHE A 54 -12.71 5.89 -1.16
N PHE A 55 -12.47 6.76 -0.18
CA PHE A 55 -13.05 6.62 1.15
C PHE A 55 -14.54 6.94 1.15
N ASP A 56 -15.03 7.81 0.26
CA ASP A 56 -16.45 8.09 0.08
C ASP A 56 -17.19 6.85 -0.44
N VAL A 57 -16.53 6.05 -1.27
CA VAL A 57 -17.09 4.82 -1.86
C VAL A 57 -17.08 3.64 -0.88
N ILE A 58 -16.02 3.46 -0.10
CA ILE A 58 -15.92 2.33 0.86
C ILE A 58 -16.58 2.62 2.21
N GLY A 59 -17.03 3.87 2.42
CA GLY A 59 -17.76 4.33 3.59
C GLY A 59 -16.87 4.89 4.71
N ASP A 60 -17.39 5.82 5.49
CA ASP A 60 -16.73 6.54 6.59
C ASP A 60 -16.20 5.62 7.72
N ASN A 61 -16.60 4.35 7.71
CA ASN A 61 -16.21 3.35 8.71
C ASN A 61 -14.91 2.61 8.37
N ALA A 62 -14.30 2.83 7.20
CA ALA A 62 -13.03 2.23 6.87
C ALA A 62 -11.91 2.92 7.67
N THR A 63 -11.57 2.36 8.82
CA THR A 63 -10.46 2.86 9.63
C THR A 63 -9.16 2.62 8.85
N ALA A 64 -8.58 3.71 8.36
CA ALA A 64 -7.32 3.68 7.65
C ALA A 64 -6.17 3.37 8.61
N VAL A 65 -5.42 2.32 8.34
CA VAL A 65 -4.17 2.04 9.07
C VAL A 65 -3.04 2.85 8.45
N GLY A 66 -2.52 3.82 9.20
CA GLY A 66 -1.42 4.68 8.78
C GLY A 66 -1.77 6.17 8.84
N ARG A 67 -0.80 7.01 8.47
CA ARG A 67 -0.98 8.45 8.44
C ARG A 67 -1.65 8.89 7.14
N MET A 68 -2.77 9.57 7.25
CA MET A 68 -3.51 10.15 6.12
C MET A 68 -2.66 11.22 5.43
N GLN A 69 -2.66 11.22 4.10
CA GLN A 69 -1.95 12.18 3.26
C GLN A 69 -2.91 12.81 2.24
N SER A 70 -2.58 13.99 1.71
CA SER A 70 -3.29 14.55 0.57
C SER A 70 -2.87 13.87 -0.75
N ALA A 71 -3.72 13.93 -1.77
CA ALA A 71 -3.40 13.41 -3.09
C ALA A 71 -2.11 14.01 -3.67
N ASP A 72 -1.91 15.32 -3.49
CA ASP A 72 -0.71 16.02 -3.95
C ASP A 72 0.56 15.54 -3.24
N GLN A 73 0.49 15.30 -1.93
CA GLN A 73 1.62 14.76 -1.17
C GLN A 73 2.01 13.37 -1.66
N VAL A 74 1.01 12.54 -1.95
CA VAL A 74 1.20 11.18 -2.47
C VAL A 74 1.79 11.22 -3.87
N ALA A 75 1.22 12.02 -4.77
CA ALA A 75 1.73 12.18 -6.14
C ALA A 75 3.18 12.68 -6.15
N ALA A 76 3.49 13.73 -5.38
CA ALA A 76 4.83 14.26 -5.26
C ALA A 76 5.83 13.23 -4.69
N ALA A 77 5.40 12.38 -3.75
CA ALA A 77 6.25 11.32 -3.22
C ALA A 77 6.57 10.25 -4.28
N GLY A 78 5.57 9.87 -5.09
CA GLY A 78 5.73 8.91 -6.19
C GLY A 78 6.68 9.43 -7.26
N LEU A 79 6.50 10.68 -7.70
CA LEU A 79 7.37 11.32 -8.70
C LEU A 79 8.81 11.43 -8.18
N ARG A 80 9.02 11.89 -6.95
CA ARG A 80 10.37 11.94 -6.35
C ARG A 80 11.04 10.56 -6.27
N ALA A 81 10.28 9.49 -6.06
CA ALA A 81 10.84 8.15 -6.05
C ALA A 81 11.24 7.68 -7.46
N LEU A 82 10.47 8.07 -8.47
CA LEU A 82 10.74 7.78 -9.88
C LEU A 82 11.97 8.53 -10.40
N ASP A 83 12.13 9.80 -10.02
CA ASP A 83 13.23 10.67 -10.47
C ASP A 83 14.59 10.35 -9.84
N ARG A 84 14.67 9.38 -8.96
CA ARG A 84 15.96 8.96 -8.39
C ARG A 84 16.86 8.35 -9.46
N ARG A 85 18.15 8.68 -9.40
CA ARG A 85 19.19 8.08 -10.27
C ARG A 85 19.10 6.54 -10.31
N PHE A 86 18.74 5.94 -9.18
CA PHE A 86 18.47 4.50 -9.05
C PHE A 86 17.05 4.37 -8.47
N THR A 87 16.09 4.15 -9.36
CA THR A 87 14.71 3.90 -8.96
C THR A 87 14.64 2.59 -8.17
N PRO A 88 14.08 2.60 -6.94
CA PRO A 88 13.94 1.38 -6.14
C PRO A 88 12.87 0.45 -6.74
N PRO A 89 12.87 -0.86 -6.40
CA PRO A 89 11.83 -1.78 -6.86
C PRO A 89 10.44 -1.41 -6.34
N SER A 90 10.38 -0.76 -5.17
CA SER A 90 9.14 -0.21 -4.61
C SER A 90 9.42 0.97 -3.69
N ALA A 91 8.42 1.84 -3.53
CA ALA A 91 8.43 2.93 -2.56
C ALA A 91 7.07 3.06 -1.89
N VAL A 92 7.07 3.42 -0.60
CA VAL A 92 5.87 3.70 0.19
C VAL A 92 5.75 5.20 0.41
N SER A 93 4.54 5.73 0.28
CA SER A 93 4.28 7.15 0.53
C SER A 93 4.31 7.45 2.02
N GLY A 94 5.22 8.34 2.43
CA GLY A 94 5.39 8.79 3.82
C GLY A 94 6.22 7.84 4.68
N VAL A 95 7.15 8.43 5.45
CA VAL A 95 8.10 7.66 6.29
C VAL A 95 7.36 6.82 7.35
N GLY A 96 6.33 7.36 7.99
CA GLY A 96 5.54 6.63 8.99
C GLY A 96 4.84 5.41 8.37
N ASN A 97 4.26 5.58 7.19
CA ASN A 97 3.62 4.48 6.46
C ASN A 97 4.64 3.42 6.02
N ALA A 98 5.84 3.84 5.61
CA ALA A 98 6.92 2.92 5.25
C ALA A 98 7.39 2.07 6.45
N ILE A 99 7.55 2.70 7.61
CA ILE A 99 7.91 2.00 8.86
C ILE A 99 6.81 1.00 9.23
N THR A 100 5.55 1.41 9.21
CA THR A 100 4.41 0.53 9.51
C THR A 100 4.35 -0.66 8.56
N ALA A 101 4.53 -0.45 7.26
CA ALA A 101 4.56 -1.50 6.26
C ALA A 101 5.74 -2.48 6.47
N ALA A 102 6.90 -1.97 6.85
CA ALA A 102 8.06 -2.80 7.16
C ALA A 102 7.84 -3.64 8.42
N LEU A 103 7.36 -3.03 9.50
CA LEU A 103 7.07 -3.72 10.76
C LEU A 103 5.98 -4.79 10.60
N ALA A 104 4.94 -4.52 9.82
CA ALA A 104 3.87 -5.47 9.55
C ALA A 104 4.36 -6.79 8.93
N ARG A 105 5.50 -6.78 8.24
CA ARG A 105 6.14 -7.98 7.69
C ARG A 105 6.83 -8.84 8.75
N LEU A 106 7.29 -8.21 9.82
CA LEU A 106 8.05 -8.86 10.90
C LEU A 106 7.13 -9.45 11.98
N VAL A 107 5.93 -8.90 12.15
CA VAL A 107 4.98 -9.36 13.16
C VAL A 107 4.35 -10.69 12.72
N PRO A 108 4.36 -11.73 13.58
CA PRO A 108 3.68 -12.99 13.29
C PRO A 108 2.19 -12.77 12.98
N ARG A 109 1.69 -13.40 11.92
CA ARG A 109 0.31 -13.23 11.45
C ARG A 109 -0.74 -13.54 12.53
N ARG A 110 -0.44 -14.48 13.45
CA ARG A 110 -1.32 -14.81 14.59
C ARG A 110 -1.54 -13.63 15.54
N VAL A 111 -0.58 -12.70 15.63
CA VAL A 111 -0.68 -11.48 16.44
C VAL A 111 -1.25 -10.33 15.64
N LEU A 112 -0.75 -10.15 14.41
CA LEU A 112 -1.13 -9.04 13.53
C LEU A 112 -2.62 -9.08 13.16
N MET A 113 -3.16 -10.26 12.80
CA MET A 113 -4.54 -10.37 12.33
C MET A 113 -5.59 -9.97 13.37
N PRO A 114 -5.55 -10.45 14.63
CA PRO A 114 -6.49 -9.99 15.65
C PRO A 114 -6.34 -8.50 15.98
N ALA A 115 -5.12 -7.96 15.95
CA ALA A 115 -4.88 -6.54 16.18
C ALA A 115 -5.51 -5.68 15.08
N LEU A 116 -5.30 -6.03 13.81
CA LEU A 116 -5.93 -5.35 12.68
C LEU A 116 -7.46 -5.48 12.68
N ALA A 117 -7.99 -6.66 12.97
CA ALA A 117 -9.44 -6.87 13.02
C ALA A 117 -10.12 -6.01 14.11
N ARG A 118 -9.44 -5.73 15.22
CA ARG A 118 -9.96 -4.82 16.26
C ARG A 118 -9.86 -3.35 15.87
N SER A 119 -8.85 -2.96 15.10
CA SER A 119 -8.66 -1.57 14.65
C SER A 119 -9.51 -1.22 13.43
N LEU A 120 -9.88 -2.22 12.62
CA LEU A 120 -10.73 -2.05 11.47
C LEU A 120 -12.18 -2.31 11.88
N ARG A 121 -13.04 -1.30 11.85
CA ARG A 121 -14.49 -1.52 12.04
C ARG A 121 -15.02 -2.38 10.89
N PRO A 122 -15.88 -3.37 11.15
CA PRO A 122 -16.51 -4.12 10.07
C PRO A 122 -17.27 -3.16 9.17
N VAL A 123 -17.07 -3.29 7.87
CA VAL A 123 -17.96 -2.67 6.88
C VAL A 123 -19.33 -3.31 7.12
N ASP A 124 -20.31 -2.52 7.52
CA ASP A 124 -21.67 -3.00 7.80
C ASP A 124 -22.28 -3.48 6.47
N THR A 125 -22.30 -4.78 6.25
CA THR A 125 -22.88 -5.42 5.06
C THR A 125 -24.41 -5.53 5.21
N LYS A 126 -25.06 -4.51 5.72
CA LYS A 126 -26.52 -4.41 5.65
C LYS A 126 -26.92 -3.84 4.29
N ARG A 127 -27.11 -4.72 3.33
CA ARG A 127 -28.10 -4.64 2.26
C ARG A 127 -28.52 -6.02 1.85
#